data_dc0ff9e96b48d068e055b935ad480d41
#
_entry.id   dc0ff9e96b48d068e055b935ad480d41
#
_cell.length_a   1.000
_cell.length_b   1.000
_cell.length_c   1.000
_cell.angle_alpha   90.00
_cell.angle_beta   90.00
_cell.angle_gamma   90.00
#
_symmetry.space_group_name_H-M   'P 1'
#
loop_
_entity.id
_entity.type
_entity.pdbx_description
1 polymer ?
#
loop_
_entity_poly.entity_id
_entity_poly.type
_entity_poly.pdbx_seq_one_letter_code
_entity_poly.pdbx_strand_id
1 'polypeptide(L)'
;MRSDSSRRDLLGPGLLLAALALLLWRCTLTFCWSDEGFYLALAHRFWLGDLPFVDEWNTAQLYAPFLLPFYALWRAITGGTTGIYLAARVAAVLLQFALAFALYRALRPRGRGTALAASLLVLVYAKAGIGGLSYYTLCYLFFGTGLLLFYFACETASTARMGLCFAAGAVMALAVVCMPYLAVLWVLPVVFLLLPSAHGRRGPVLAFLGGTGAAALVYLAWLLHRVSLSALLEHLPFVLMDPDGSSTSLPVLALKALVQPFYQFRFGLLFWGGALAASLLLPRLRQVNSVSALPAKVRRLLLSAALAGFAVNLLTSGDMLGKAHLALCLLAVQGWLLTPPARRPVREALCFFLPGWAFGLVWQVGSNTGFSGMTLGFALACAGAAPMVGACLHCLSEEGTLARRTGRALAALVLCVPVLLSGWQRLALEYRDAPLSQCTQRLTIGPAAGLATTPEHAAQYAAICQALTGSENDGPVFVTALAPWAYLCTDRPMGASTSWRTYLDSELLEVYYRQHPERFPSTVLVLDEAVGGYTSTLQPEENPLPNQNSGREDGFLTLELARRGYTPHTTPVGTVYEAG
;
A
#
# COMPACT_ATOMS: atom_id res chain seq x y z
N MET A 1 7.48 -12.67 42.66
CA MET A 1 7.38 -11.43 41.87
C MET A 1 8.15 -11.45 40.53
N ARG A 2 9.26 -12.21 40.35
CA ARG A 2 9.96 -12.31 39.02
C ARG A 2 9.18 -13.04 37.93
N SER A 3 8.32 -14.02 38.24
CA SER A 3 7.56 -14.80 37.24
C SER A 3 6.46 -13.99 36.55
N ASP A 4 5.86 -13.00 37.22
CA ASP A 4 4.74 -12.20 36.69
C ASP A 4 5.22 -11.12 35.70
N SER A 5 6.42 -10.58 35.88
CA SER A 5 7.04 -9.62 34.95
C SER A 5 7.44 -10.32 33.63
N SER A 6 7.96 -11.54 33.70
CA SER A 6 8.36 -12.34 32.53
C SER A 6 7.16 -12.72 31.67
N ARG A 7 6.05 -13.15 32.27
CA ARG A 7 4.82 -13.49 31.51
C ARG A 7 4.23 -12.26 30.79
N ARG A 8 4.26 -11.10 31.43
CA ARG A 8 3.79 -9.82 30.81
C ARG A 8 4.72 -9.35 29.69
N ASP A 9 5.99 -9.74 29.71
CA ASP A 9 6.94 -9.39 28.65
C ASP A 9 6.70 -10.19 27.35
N LEU A 10 6.14 -11.38 27.43
CA LEU A 10 5.85 -12.25 26.29
C LEU A 10 4.50 -11.97 25.63
N LEU A 11 3.57 -11.29 26.32
CA LEU A 11 2.20 -11.04 25.79
C LEU A 11 2.21 -10.25 24.47
N GLY A 12 3.00 -9.18 24.38
CA GLY A 12 3.07 -8.35 23.18
C GLY A 12 3.59 -9.13 21.95
N PRO A 13 4.77 -9.76 22.03
CA PRO A 13 5.26 -10.64 20.97
C PRO A 13 4.29 -11.78 20.64
N GLY A 14 3.64 -12.39 21.64
CA GLY A 14 2.66 -13.46 21.43
C GLY A 14 1.44 -13.00 20.62
N LEU A 15 0.90 -11.80 20.89
CA LEU A 15 -0.20 -11.23 20.11
C LEU A 15 0.21 -10.86 18.68
N LEU A 16 1.44 -10.36 18.47
CA LEU A 16 1.97 -10.12 17.13
C LEU A 16 2.12 -11.42 16.34
N LEU A 17 2.60 -12.50 16.98
CA LEU A 17 2.69 -13.83 16.36
C LEU A 17 1.32 -14.43 16.06
N ALA A 18 0.33 -14.24 16.94
CA ALA A 18 -1.04 -14.66 16.67
C ALA A 18 -1.64 -13.90 15.46
N ALA A 19 -1.41 -12.58 15.38
CA ALA A 19 -1.83 -11.79 14.22
C ALA A 19 -1.11 -12.26 12.94
N LEU A 20 0.19 -12.56 13.01
CA LEU A 20 0.94 -13.14 11.88
C LEU A 20 0.30 -14.46 11.42
N ALA A 21 0.00 -15.39 12.33
CA ALA A 21 -0.60 -16.66 11.98
C ALA A 21 -1.96 -16.50 11.28
N LEU A 22 -2.80 -15.58 11.77
CA LEU A 22 -4.08 -15.23 11.13
C LEU A 22 -3.89 -14.64 9.72
N LEU A 23 -2.90 -13.76 9.55
CA LEU A 23 -2.62 -13.17 8.24
C LEU A 23 -2.04 -14.19 7.26
N LEU A 24 -1.19 -15.10 7.71
CA LEU A 24 -0.69 -16.20 6.88
C LEU A 24 -1.81 -17.14 6.44
N TRP A 25 -2.74 -17.47 7.34
CA TRP A 25 -3.95 -18.19 6.97
C TRP A 25 -4.77 -17.41 5.93
N ARG A 26 -4.95 -16.10 6.13
CA ARG A 26 -5.69 -15.24 5.18
C ARG A 26 -5.06 -15.21 3.78
N CYS A 27 -3.74 -15.36 3.68
CA CYS A 27 -3.04 -15.39 2.39
C CYS A 27 -3.54 -16.51 1.46
N THR A 28 -4.07 -17.60 1.99
CA THR A 28 -4.56 -18.75 1.21
C THR A 28 -5.98 -18.56 0.66
N LEU A 29 -6.66 -17.47 1.04
CA LEU A 29 -8.05 -17.19 0.67
C LEU A 29 -8.14 -16.10 -0.37
N THR A 30 -9.13 -16.22 -1.25
CA THR A 30 -9.44 -15.34 -2.39
C THR A 30 -8.35 -15.32 -3.46
N PHE A 31 -8.75 -15.12 -4.68
CA PHE A 31 -7.88 -14.93 -5.83
C PHE A 31 -8.10 -13.53 -6.40
N CYS A 32 -7.15 -12.62 -6.22
CA CYS A 32 -7.24 -11.31 -6.84
C CYS A 32 -7.09 -11.44 -8.36
N TRP A 33 -8.20 -11.28 -9.06
CA TRP A 33 -8.27 -11.52 -10.48
C TRP A 33 -7.37 -10.59 -11.32
N SER A 34 -7.07 -9.39 -10.86
CA SER A 34 -6.30 -8.42 -11.66
C SER A 34 -5.01 -7.91 -10.98
N ASP A 35 -5.13 -7.05 -9.94
CA ASP A 35 -3.99 -6.23 -9.47
C ASP A 35 -2.78 -7.05 -9.01
N GLU A 36 -2.97 -8.10 -8.21
CA GLU A 36 -1.83 -8.92 -7.76
C GLU A 36 -1.13 -9.63 -8.93
N GLY A 37 -1.92 -10.00 -9.96
CA GLY A 37 -1.39 -10.57 -11.19
C GLY A 37 -0.52 -9.60 -11.95
N PHE A 38 -0.97 -8.36 -12.08
CA PHE A 38 -0.22 -7.31 -12.75
C PHE A 38 1.18 -7.13 -12.16
N TYR A 39 1.28 -7.06 -10.82
CA TYR A 39 2.58 -6.84 -10.19
C TYR A 39 3.57 -7.97 -10.47
N LEU A 40 3.10 -9.20 -10.48
CA LEU A 40 3.93 -10.38 -10.77
C LEU A 40 4.19 -10.53 -12.28
N ALA A 41 3.21 -10.25 -13.13
CA ALA A 41 3.36 -10.29 -14.58
C ALA A 41 4.42 -9.31 -15.07
N LEU A 42 4.51 -8.14 -14.46
CA LEU A 42 5.54 -7.16 -14.80
C LEU A 42 6.96 -7.66 -14.44
N ALA A 43 7.13 -8.31 -13.28
CA ALA A 43 8.39 -8.95 -12.93
C ALA A 43 8.72 -10.12 -13.87
N HIS A 44 7.70 -10.92 -14.25
CA HIS A 44 7.84 -12.01 -15.22
C HIS A 44 8.29 -11.49 -16.59
N ARG A 45 7.69 -10.43 -17.07
CA ARG A 45 8.04 -9.77 -18.33
C ARG A 45 9.51 -9.36 -18.37
N PHE A 46 9.99 -8.68 -17.31
CA PHE A 46 11.39 -8.28 -17.22
C PHE A 46 12.35 -9.46 -17.01
N TRP A 47 11.87 -10.55 -16.40
CA TRP A 47 12.62 -11.81 -16.34
C TRP A 47 12.79 -12.45 -17.72
N LEU A 48 11.78 -12.41 -18.56
CA LEU A 48 11.83 -12.92 -19.95
C LEU A 48 12.71 -12.08 -20.88
N GLY A 49 13.18 -10.91 -20.42
CA GLY A 49 14.13 -10.07 -21.17
C GLY A 49 13.56 -8.78 -21.70
N ASP A 50 12.26 -8.53 -21.51
CA ASP A 50 11.65 -7.25 -21.90
C ASP A 50 12.34 -6.07 -21.21
N LEU A 51 12.42 -4.97 -21.94
CA LEU A 51 13.11 -3.76 -21.52
C LEU A 51 12.15 -2.77 -20.88
N PRO A 52 12.48 -2.23 -19.69
CA PRO A 52 11.69 -1.15 -19.09
C PRO A 52 11.54 0.02 -20.05
N PHE A 53 10.35 0.63 -20.07
CA PHE A 53 9.95 1.78 -20.91
C PHE A 53 9.89 1.48 -22.42
N VAL A 54 10.67 0.54 -22.93
CA VAL A 54 10.69 0.17 -24.34
C VAL A 54 9.56 -0.81 -24.66
N ASP A 55 9.55 -1.95 -23.97
CA ASP A 55 8.55 -3.01 -24.19
C ASP A 55 7.32 -2.86 -23.29
N GLU A 56 7.44 -2.21 -22.15
CA GLU A 56 6.36 -1.96 -21.19
C GLU A 56 6.05 -0.47 -21.07
N TRP A 57 4.84 -0.06 -21.42
CA TRP A 57 4.42 1.34 -21.45
C TRP A 57 3.54 1.75 -20.27
N ASN A 58 3.53 1.00 -19.18
CA ASN A 58 2.84 1.38 -17.96
C ASN A 58 3.71 2.28 -17.08
N THR A 59 3.15 3.36 -16.54
CA THR A 59 3.85 4.30 -15.65
C THR A 59 4.30 3.67 -14.33
N ALA A 60 3.59 2.63 -13.85
CA ALA A 60 3.85 1.98 -12.56
C ALA A 60 4.95 0.90 -12.62
N GLN A 61 5.80 0.88 -13.63
CA GLN A 61 6.80 -0.19 -13.84
C GLN A 61 8.07 -0.09 -12.97
N LEU A 62 8.35 1.10 -12.40
CA LEU A 62 9.62 1.38 -11.73
C LEU A 62 9.93 0.47 -10.52
N TYR A 63 8.93 -0.09 -9.86
CA TYR A 63 9.10 -0.98 -8.70
C TYR A 63 9.49 -2.42 -9.08
N ALA A 64 9.22 -2.84 -10.32
CA ALA A 64 9.36 -4.23 -10.75
C ALA A 64 10.76 -4.83 -10.53
N PRO A 65 11.87 -4.06 -10.69
CA PRO A 65 13.21 -4.54 -10.35
C PRO A 65 13.36 -5.06 -8.92
N PHE A 66 12.60 -4.53 -7.98
CA PHE A 66 12.63 -5.01 -6.59
C PHE A 66 11.95 -6.37 -6.41
N LEU A 67 11.09 -6.76 -7.34
CA LEU A 67 10.47 -8.09 -7.35
C LEU A 67 11.35 -9.15 -8.03
N LEU A 68 12.28 -8.77 -8.91
CA LEU A 68 13.11 -9.71 -9.64
C LEU A 68 13.90 -10.69 -8.76
N PRO A 69 14.52 -10.28 -7.64
CA PRO A 69 15.19 -11.23 -6.75
C PRO A 69 14.24 -12.27 -6.14
N PHE A 70 13.03 -11.84 -5.73
CA PHE A 70 11.99 -12.75 -5.24
C PHE A 70 11.52 -13.67 -6.36
N TYR A 71 11.27 -13.15 -7.53
CA TYR A 71 10.83 -13.88 -8.71
C TYR A 71 11.86 -14.94 -9.13
N ALA A 72 13.14 -14.54 -9.23
CA ALA A 72 14.25 -15.43 -9.56
C ALA A 72 14.41 -16.58 -8.54
N LEU A 73 14.34 -16.24 -7.24
CA LEU A 73 14.40 -17.24 -6.17
C LEU A 73 13.25 -18.24 -6.27
N TRP A 74 12.02 -17.75 -6.51
CA TRP A 74 10.86 -18.62 -6.64
C TRP A 74 11.00 -19.57 -7.82
N ARG A 75 11.40 -19.07 -8.98
CA ARG A 75 11.66 -19.90 -10.17
C ARG A 75 12.80 -20.92 -9.94
N ALA A 76 13.84 -20.54 -9.23
CA ALA A 76 14.93 -21.48 -8.90
C ALA A 76 14.45 -22.63 -8.00
N ILE A 77 13.47 -22.37 -7.12
CA ILE A 77 12.91 -23.39 -6.21
C ILE A 77 11.88 -24.28 -6.93
N THR A 78 11.02 -23.71 -7.77
CA THR A 78 9.85 -24.41 -8.32
C THR A 78 9.99 -24.81 -9.78
N GLY A 79 10.99 -24.30 -10.48
CA GLY A 79 11.15 -24.46 -11.93
C GLY A 79 10.20 -23.61 -12.78
N GLY A 80 9.29 -22.84 -12.17
CA GLY A 80 8.28 -22.05 -12.87
C GLY A 80 7.59 -21.02 -11.99
N THR A 81 6.34 -20.70 -12.33
CA THR A 81 5.50 -19.70 -11.66
C THR A 81 4.47 -20.30 -10.72
N THR A 82 4.35 -21.63 -10.66
CA THR A 82 3.32 -22.31 -9.86
C THR A 82 3.36 -21.87 -8.40
N GLY A 83 2.23 -21.37 -7.88
CA GLY A 83 2.07 -20.91 -6.50
C GLY A 83 2.74 -19.57 -6.15
N ILE A 84 3.25 -18.81 -7.13
CA ILE A 84 3.97 -17.56 -6.88
C ILE A 84 3.09 -16.48 -6.21
N TYR A 85 1.76 -16.49 -6.45
CA TYR A 85 0.84 -15.58 -5.76
C TYR A 85 0.84 -15.78 -4.26
N LEU A 86 0.69 -17.04 -3.82
CA LEU A 86 0.71 -17.37 -2.39
C LEU A 86 2.06 -17.01 -1.78
N ALA A 87 3.15 -17.33 -2.47
CA ALA A 87 4.49 -16.97 -2.03
C ALA A 87 4.70 -15.46 -1.89
N ALA A 88 4.20 -14.65 -2.84
CA ALA A 88 4.28 -13.18 -2.79
C ALA A 88 3.47 -12.59 -1.62
N ARG A 89 2.29 -13.16 -1.33
CA ARG A 89 1.48 -12.77 -0.16
C ARG A 89 2.18 -13.12 1.15
N VAL A 90 2.72 -14.32 1.27
CA VAL A 90 3.48 -14.75 2.45
C VAL A 90 4.70 -13.86 2.65
N ALA A 91 5.47 -13.58 1.61
CA ALA A 91 6.63 -12.69 1.67
C ALA A 91 6.24 -11.28 2.14
N ALA A 92 5.16 -10.71 1.59
CA ALA A 92 4.66 -9.40 1.99
C ALA A 92 4.28 -9.35 3.48
N VAL A 93 3.53 -10.35 3.96
CA VAL A 93 3.12 -10.45 5.37
C VAL A 93 4.33 -10.62 6.30
N LEU A 94 5.32 -11.43 5.93
CA LEU A 94 6.53 -11.62 6.73
C LEU A 94 7.37 -10.33 6.82
N LEU A 95 7.55 -9.60 5.72
CA LEU A 95 8.24 -8.32 5.72
C LEU A 95 7.50 -7.27 6.55
N GLN A 96 6.17 -7.22 6.45
CA GLN A 96 5.34 -6.32 7.24
C GLN A 96 5.38 -6.68 8.73
N PHE A 97 5.40 -7.96 9.07
CA PHE A 97 5.60 -8.43 10.44
C PHE A 97 6.96 -8.02 10.99
N ALA A 98 8.03 -8.13 10.20
CA ALA A 98 9.36 -7.70 10.62
C ALA A 98 9.38 -6.19 10.96
N LEU A 99 8.77 -5.35 10.10
CA LEU A 99 8.62 -3.92 10.37
C LEU A 99 7.80 -3.66 11.65
N ALA A 100 6.64 -4.32 11.79
CA ALA A 100 5.78 -4.16 12.96
C ALA A 100 6.44 -4.61 14.26
N PHE A 101 7.18 -5.72 14.23
CA PHE A 101 7.94 -6.22 15.37
C PHE A 101 9.07 -5.27 15.77
N ALA A 102 9.83 -4.76 14.81
CA ALA A 102 10.87 -3.77 15.05
C ALA A 102 10.28 -2.46 15.62
N LEU A 103 9.12 -2.02 15.11
CA LEU A 103 8.38 -0.88 15.64
C LEU A 103 7.91 -1.12 17.07
N TYR A 104 7.40 -2.32 17.39
CA TYR A 104 7.05 -2.69 18.76
C TYR A 104 8.24 -2.54 19.71
N ARG A 105 9.41 -3.03 19.30
CA ARG A 105 10.64 -2.91 20.08
C ARG A 105 11.04 -1.45 20.31
N ALA A 106 10.94 -0.63 19.26
CA ALA A 106 11.28 0.79 19.31
C ALA A 106 10.34 1.59 20.22
N LEU A 107 9.04 1.34 20.15
CA LEU A 107 8.03 2.09 20.91
C LEU A 107 7.76 1.53 22.31
N ARG A 108 8.26 0.34 22.65
CA ARG A 108 8.05 -0.30 23.97
C ARG A 108 8.36 0.60 25.17
N PRO A 109 9.40 1.46 25.16
CA PRO A 109 9.67 2.41 26.25
C PRO A 109 8.56 3.44 26.48
N ARG A 110 7.73 3.72 25.46
CA ARG A 110 6.58 4.64 25.57
C ARG A 110 5.33 4.00 26.18
N GLY A 111 5.35 2.71 26.37
CA GLY A 111 4.27 1.93 26.96
C GLY A 111 3.93 0.69 26.12
N ARG A 112 3.85 -0.47 26.76
CA ARG A 112 3.65 -1.76 26.06
C ARG A 112 2.36 -1.80 25.25
N GLY A 113 1.25 -1.35 25.82
CA GLY A 113 -0.06 -1.34 25.14
C GLY A 113 -0.07 -0.41 23.93
N THR A 114 0.52 0.76 24.07
CA THR A 114 0.65 1.75 22.99
C THR A 114 1.53 1.23 21.85
N ALA A 115 2.69 0.64 22.18
CA ALA A 115 3.60 0.04 21.23
C ALA A 115 2.93 -1.13 20.47
N LEU A 116 2.19 -1.98 21.18
CA LEU A 116 1.47 -3.10 20.59
C LEU A 116 0.38 -2.61 19.65
N ALA A 117 -0.43 -1.63 20.04
CA ALA A 117 -1.49 -1.08 19.20
C ALA A 117 -0.93 -0.44 17.92
N ALA A 118 0.12 0.39 18.04
CA ALA A 118 0.81 0.98 16.90
C ALA A 118 1.32 -0.09 15.92
N SER A 119 1.97 -1.13 16.46
CA SER A 119 2.56 -2.20 15.66
C SER A 119 1.51 -3.10 15.00
N LEU A 120 0.42 -3.41 15.70
CA LEU A 120 -0.69 -4.17 15.13
C LEU A 120 -1.40 -3.37 14.03
N LEU A 121 -1.62 -2.06 14.21
CA LEU A 121 -2.20 -1.21 13.15
C LEU A 121 -1.33 -1.20 11.89
N VAL A 122 -0.01 -1.16 12.05
CA VAL A 122 0.92 -1.27 10.91
C VAL A 122 0.88 -2.67 10.30
N LEU A 123 0.79 -3.74 11.12
CA LEU A 123 0.80 -5.13 10.64
C LEU A 123 -0.48 -5.51 9.90
N VAL A 124 -1.63 -5.12 10.40
CA VAL A 124 -2.93 -5.54 9.81
C VAL A 124 -3.34 -4.71 8.61
N TYR A 125 -2.65 -3.61 8.33
CA TYR A 125 -3.00 -2.75 7.21
C TYR A 125 -2.67 -3.40 5.86
N ALA A 126 -3.58 -3.23 4.89
CA ALA A 126 -3.31 -3.45 3.46
C ALA A 126 -4.12 -2.46 2.63
N LYS A 127 -3.52 -1.93 1.57
CA LYS A 127 -4.22 -1.02 0.63
C LYS A 127 -5.28 -1.80 -0.11
N ALA A 128 -6.55 -1.41 0.06
CA ALA A 128 -7.71 -2.04 -0.59
C ALA A 128 -7.78 -3.58 -0.43
N GLY A 129 -7.06 -4.17 0.51
CA GLY A 129 -7.01 -5.64 0.67
C GLY A 129 -5.97 -6.35 -0.20
N ILE A 130 -5.19 -5.65 -1.03
CA ILE A 130 -4.09 -6.22 -1.82
C ILE A 130 -3.08 -6.87 -0.86
N GLY A 131 -2.94 -8.20 -0.96
CA GLY A 131 -2.16 -9.02 -0.03
C GLY A 131 -0.72 -9.26 -0.45
N GLY A 132 -0.43 -9.18 -1.75
CA GLY A 132 0.85 -9.55 -2.34
C GLY A 132 1.89 -8.43 -2.35
N LEU A 133 3.07 -8.77 -2.85
CA LEU A 133 4.12 -7.80 -3.18
C LEU A 133 3.65 -6.93 -4.35
N SER A 134 3.54 -5.64 -4.11
CA SER A 134 3.10 -4.62 -5.06
C SER A 134 3.87 -3.34 -4.84
N TYR A 135 3.78 -2.37 -5.74
CA TYR A 135 4.37 -1.07 -5.48
C TYR A 135 3.77 -0.39 -4.24
N TYR A 136 2.50 -0.65 -3.92
CA TYR A 136 1.89 -0.20 -2.67
C TYR A 136 2.57 -0.81 -1.44
N THR A 137 2.67 -2.13 -1.42
CA THR A 137 3.27 -2.86 -0.29
C THR A 137 4.75 -2.54 -0.13
N LEU A 138 5.51 -2.51 -1.23
CA LEU A 138 6.93 -2.17 -1.21
C LEU A 138 7.17 -0.73 -0.78
N CYS A 139 6.39 0.22 -1.33
CA CYS A 139 6.47 1.62 -0.93
C CYS A 139 6.17 1.82 0.56
N TYR A 140 5.12 1.16 1.06
CA TYR A 140 4.76 1.16 2.48
C TYR A 140 5.87 0.61 3.37
N LEU A 141 6.46 -0.53 2.98
CA LEU A 141 7.55 -1.18 3.71
C LEU A 141 8.84 -0.35 3.69
N PHE A 142 9.23 0.16 2.53
CA PHE A 142 10.43 0.98 2.40
C PHE A 142 10.29 2.29 3.17
N PHE A 143 9.17 3.00 3.00
CA PHE A 143 8.97 4.26 3.70
C PHE A 143 8.88 4.04 5.22
N GLY A 144 8.10 3.05 5.68
CA GLY A 144 7.98 2.70 7.10
C GLY A 144 9.31 2.28 7.73
N THR A 145 10.12 1.47 7.02
CA THR A 145 11.47 1.08 7.45
C THR A 145 12.40 2.30 7.50
N GLY A 146 12.33 3.18 6.50
CA GLY A 146 13.10 4.42 6.49
C GLY A 146 12.78 5.32 7.67
N LEU A 147 11.49 5.49 8.00
CA LEU A 147 11.04 6.23 9.19
C LEU A 147 11.55 5.60 10.50
N LEU A 148 11.53 4.27 10.60
CA LEU A 148 12.02 3.55 11.78
C LEU A 148 13.53 3.70 11.95
N LEU A 149 14.30 3.58 10.87
CA LEU A 149 15.76 3.84 10.89
C LEU A 149 16.07 5.29 11.28
N PHE A 150 15.29 6.23 10.74
CA PHE A 150 15.40 7.63 11.10
C PHE A 150 15.07 7.89 12.58
N TYR A 151 14.04 7.22 13.11
CA TYR A 151 13.70 7.26 14.54
C TYR A 151 14.87 6.78 15.40
N PHE A 152 15.49 5.64 15.05
CA PHE A 152 16.69 5.16 15.76
C PHE A 152 17.88 6.12 15.62
N ALA A 153 18.07 6.74 14.45
CA ALA A 153 19.11 7.75 14.27
C ALA A 153 18.92 8.95 15.22
N CYS A 154 17.67 9.33 15.49
CA CYS A 154 17.34 10.39 16.45
C CYS A 154 17.56 9.98 17.93
N GLU A 155 17.55 8.68 18.23
CA GLU A 155 17.86 8.16 19.57
C GLU A 155 19.35 7.96 19.83
N THR A 156 20.14 7.80 18.78
CA THR A 156 21.55 7.44 18.86
C THR A 156 22.45 8.68 18.82
N ALA A 157 23.31 8.84 19.82
CA ALA A 157 24.25 9.96 19.92
C ALA A 157 25.65 9.64 19.35
N SER A 158 25.91 8.40 18.91
CA SER A 158 27.21 7.89 18.47
C SER A 158 27.44 8.00 16.95
N THR A 159 28.61 7.56 16.49
CA THR A 159 28.93 7.43 15.05
C THR A 159 27.94 6.56 14.29
N ALA A 160 27.28 5.60 14.96
CA ALA A 160 26.21 4.79 14.39
C ALA A 160 25.03 5.64 13.87
N ARG A 161 24.83 6.87 14.38
CA ARG A 161 23.82 7.81 13.87
C ARG A 161 23.99 8.09 12.39
N MET A 162 25.24 8.28 11.94
CA MET A 162 25.54 8.56 10.53
C MET A 162 25.13 7.39 9.64
N GLY A 163 25.49 6.15 10.05
CA GLY A 163 25.08 4.93 9.34
C GLY A 163 23.57 4.75 9.28
N LEU A 164 22.86 5.03 10.39
CA LEU A 164 21.39 4.98 10.43
C LEU A 164 20.75 6.04 9.53
N CYS A 165 21.27 7.28 9.51
CA CYS A 165 20.79 8.32 8.59
C CYS A 165 21.02 7.92 7.13
N PHE A 166 22.21 7.39 6.80
CA PHE A 166 22.52 6.89 5.46
C PHE A 166 21.55 5.77 5.05
N ALA A 167 21.36 4.77 5.91
CA ALA A 167 20.44 3.67 5.64
C ALA A 167 18.98 4.16 5.51
N ALA A 168 18.54 5.11 6.36
CA ALA A 168 17.21 5.70 6.25
C ALA A 168 17.01 6.40 4.89
N GLY A 169 17.99 7.22 4.46
CA GLY A 169 17.96 7.88 3.16
C GLY A 169 17.93 6.89 1.99
N ALA A 170 18.76 5.86 2.05
CA ALA A 170 18.80 4.82 1.02
C ALA A 170 17.45 4.07 0.91
N VAL A 171 16.88 3.62 2.03
CA VAL A 171 15.62 2.88 2.02
C VAL A 171 14.43 3.78 1.64
N MET A 172 14.41 5.04 2.06
CA MET A 172 13.38 5.98 1.60
C MET A 172 13.47 6.28 0.11
N ALA A 173 14.67 6.26 -0.47
CA ALA A 173 14.84 6.39 -1.93
C ALA A 173 14.18 5.22 -2.68
N LEU A 174 14.21 4.00 -2.15
CA LEU A 174 13.50 2.86 -2.75
C LEU A 174 11.97 3.07 -2.74
N ALA A 175 11.42 3.72 -1.71
CA ALA A 175 10.01 4.11 -1.69
C ALA A 175 9.69 5.13 -2.81
N VAL A 176 10.60 6.07 -3.07
CA VAL A 176 10.45 7.05 -4.16
C VAL A 176 10.53 6.37 -5.53
N VAL A 177 11.36 5.36 -5.70
CA VAL A 177 11.35 4.57 -6.95
C VAL A 177 10.00 3.89 -7.16
N CYS A 178 9.35 3.37 -6.10
CA CYS A 178 8.00 2.83 -6.21
C CYS A 178 6.96 3.91 -6.55
N MET A 179 7.17 5.15 -6.10
CA MET A 179 6.23 6.27 -6.22
C MET A 179 7.01 7.61 -6.30
N PRO A 180 7.41 8.06 -7.50
CA PRO A 180 8.38 9.17 -7.68
C PRO A 180 8.00 10.49 -6.99
N TYR A 181 6.75 10.85 -6.95
CA TYR A 181 6.31 12.10 -6.32
C TYR A 181 6.50 12.13 -4.79
N LEU A 182 6.79 11.01 -4.15
CA LEU A 182 7.16 10.98 -2.72
C LEU A 182 8.51 11.62 -2.42
N ALA A 183 9.32 11.94 -3.43
CA ALA A 183 10.57 12.67 -3.27
C ALA A 183 10.41 13.99 -2.50
N VAL A 184 9.27 14.66 -2.63
CA VAL A 184 8.96 15.89 -1.90
C VAL A 184 8.98 15.69 -0.38
N LEU A 185 8.75 14.47 0.11
CA LEU A 185 8.77 14.15 1.53
C LEU A 185 10.17 14.19 2.15
N TRP A 186 11.24 14.16 1.35
CA TRP A 186 12.62 14.28 1.88
C TRP A 186 12.88 15.61 2.57
N VAL A 187 12.08 16.63 2.27
CA VAL A 187 12.18 17.91 2.99
C VAL A 187 11.97 17.74 4.50
N LEU A 188 11.11 16.81 4.93
CA LEU A 188 10.78 16.63 6.33
C LEU A 188 11.97 16.13 7.18
N PRO A 189 12.64 14.98 6.87
CA PRO A 189 13.82 14.56 7.61
C PRO A 189 14.98 15.54 7.49
N VAL A 190 15.17 16.20 6.33
CA VAL A 190 16.22 17.21 6.16
C VAL A 190 15.98 18.40 7.09
N VAL A 191 14.77 18.97 7.08
CA VAL A 191 14.41 20.09 7.98
C VAL A 191 14.56 19.66 9.44
N PHE A 192 14.06 18.46 9.80
CA PHE A 192 14.18 17.97 11.17
C PHE A 192 15.64 17.84 11.63
N LEU A 193 16.54 17.32 10.78
CA LEU A 193 17.97 17.20 11.07
C LEU A 193 18.68 18.55 11.19
N LEU A 194 18.16 19.61 10.55
CA LEU A 194 18.68 20.96 10.61
C LEU A 194 18.20 21.74 11.85
N LEU A 195 17.15 21.28 12.53
CA LEU A 195 16.65 21.97 13.73
C LEU A 195 17.73 21.97 14.84
N PRO A 196 17.90 23.09 15.58
CA PRO A 196 18.90 23.22 16.66
C PRO A 196 18.77 22.15 17.75
N SER A 197 17.55 21.73 18.05
CA SER A 197 17.25 20.67 19.02
C SER A 197 17.78 19.30 18.63
N ALA A 198 18.02 19.06 17.33
CA ALA A 198 18.55 17.81 16.79
C ALA A 198 20.09 17.78 16.76
N HIS A 199 20.78 18.64 17.52
CA HIS A 199 22.24 18.80 17.53
C HIS A 199 22.85 19.33 16.22
N GLY A 200 22.06 20.07 15.40
CA GLY A 200 22.48 21.01 14.35
C GLY A 200 23.70 20.67 13.48
N ARG A 201 24.04 19.39 13.33
CA ARG A 201 25.24 18.96 12.61
C ARG A 201 24.90 18.64 11.18
N ARG A 202 25.64 19.24 10.22
CA ARG A 202 25.51 18.96 8.78
C ARG A 202 25.77 17.50 8.43
N GLY A 203 26.54 16.78 9.25
CA GLY A 203 26.89 15.37 9.03
C GLY A 203 25.70 14.44 8.83
N PRO A 204 24.70 14.37 9.74
CA PRO A 204 23.52 13.52 9.56
C PRO A 204 22.70 13.84 8.31
N VAL A 205 22.60 15.13 7.93
CA VAL A 205 21.95 15.54 6.67
C VAL A 205 22.71 15.00 5.46
N LEU A 206 24.03 15.18 5.44
CA LEU A 206 24.88 14.69 4.35
C LEU A 206 24.85 13.16 4.27
N ALA A 207 24.81 12.47 5.42
CA ALA A 207 24.66 11.02 5.44
C ALA A 207 23.32 10.56 4.87
N PHE A 208 22.21 11.21 5.26
CA PHE A 208 20.88 10.92 4.72
C PHE A 208 20.81 11.14 3.21
N LEU A 209 21.28 12.30 2.74
CA LEU A 209 21.31 12.62 1.30
C LEU A 209 22.29 11.71 0.54
N GLY A 210 23.42 11.35 1.17
CA GLY A 210 24.39 10.39 0.60
C GLY A 210 23.79 9.00 0.41
N GLY A 211 23.04 8.50 1.40
CA GLY A 211 22.30 7.25 1.27
C GLY A 211 21.25 7.30 0.16
N THR A 212 20.49 8.39 0.11
CA THR A 212 19.52 8.66 -0.96
C THR A 212 20.18 8.63 -2.33
N GLY A 213 21.28 9.38 -2.51
CA GLY A 213 22.03 9.44 -3.76
C GLY A 213 22.63 8.09 -4.16
N ALA A 214 23.18 7.35 -3.20
CA ALA A 214 23.72 6.01 -3.46
C ALA A 214 22.65 5.04 -3.98
N ALA A 215 21.47 4.97 -3.35
CA ALA A 215 20.38 4.14 -3.81
C ALA A 215 19.86 4.56 -5.20
N ALA A 216 19.72 5.88 -5.42
CA ALA A 216 19.31 6.41 -6.72
C ALA A 216 20.32 6.08 -7.83
N LEU A 217 21.63 6.20 -7.54
CA LEU A 217 22.69 5.86 -8.50
C LEU A 217 22.72 4.36 -8.82
N VAL A 218 22.52 3.48 -7.83
CA VAL A 218 22.45 2.03 -8.05
C VAL A 218 21.26 1.70 -8.95
N TYR A 219 20.08 2.29 -8.67
CA TYR A 219 18.90 2.07 -9.49
C TYR A 219 19.09 2.59 -10.93
N LEU A 220 19.62 3.81 -11.07
CA LEU A 220 19.86 4.41 -12.37
C LEU A 220 20.90 3.60 -13.17
N ALA A 221 21.97 3.13 -12.52
CA ALA A 221 22.98 2.27 -13.14
C ALA A 221 22.35 0.96 -13.65
N TRP A 222 21.46 0.34 -12.86
CA TRP A 222 20.71 -0.83 -13.29
C TRP A 222 19.82 -0.50 -14.52
N LEU A 223 19.08 0.61 -14.49
CA LEU A 223 18.19 1.01 -15.58
C LEU A 223 18.99 1.27 -16.88
N LEU A 224 20.05 2.05 -16.79
CA LEU A 224 20.89 2.40 -17.96
C LEU A 224 21.74 1.23 -18.47
N HIS A 225 21.98 0.19 -17.66
CA HIS A 225 22.55 -1.06 -18.13
C HIS A 225 21.57 -1.86 -19.00
N ARG A 226 20.25 -1.75 -18.71
CA ARG A 226 19.19 -2.44 -19.46
C ARG A 226 18.74 -1.65 -20.69
N VAL A 227 18.62 -0.34 -20.58
CA VAL A 227 18.04 0.53 -21.61
C VAL A 227 18.95 1.73 -21.84
N SER A 228 19.29 2.02 -23.11
CA SER A 228 20.06 3.22 -23.44
C SER A 228 19.24 4.48 -23.11
N LEU A 229 19.94 5.56 -22.77
CA LEU A 229 19.29 6.84 -22.48
C LEU A 229 18.48 7.36 -23.69
N SER A 230 18.97 7.13 -24.91
CA SER A 230 18.26 7.50 -26.15
C SER A 230 16.94 6.75 -26.28
N ALA A 231 16.95 5.42 -26.10
CA ALA A 231 15.73 4.60 -26.15
C ALA A 231 14.73 4.99 -25.05
N LEU A 232 15.22 5.26 -23.83
CA LEU A 232 14.38 5.74 -22.73
C LEU A 232 13.68 7.05 -23.08
N LEU A 233 14.39 8.03 -23.63
CA LEU A 233 13.83 9.34 -24.00
C LEU A 233 12.87 9.24 -25.19
N GLU A 234 13.11 8.33 -26.12
CA GLU A 234 12.27 8.07 -27.27
C GLU A 234 10.91 7.48 -26.86
N HIS A 235 10.92 6.53 -25.92
CA HIS A 235 9.69 5.82 -25.50
C HIS A 235 8.94 6.49 -24.34
N LEU A 236 9.58 7.38 -23.59
CA LEU A 236 8.97 8.08 -22.44
C LEU A 236 7.63 8.77 -22.80
N PRO A 237 7.45 9.43 -23.95
CA PRO A 237 6.16 10.02 -24.33
C PRO A 237 5.03 9.00 -24.37
N PHE A 238 5.28 7.78 -24.85
CA PHE A 238 4.25 6.73 -24.91
C PHE A 238 3.86 6.20 -23.54
N VAL A 239 4.84 6.05 -22.65
CA VAL A 239 4.58 5.67 -21.24
C VAL A 239 3.74 6.74 -20.52
N LEU A 240 3.95 8.03 -20.84
CA LEU A 240 3.17 9.13 -20.27
C LEU A 240 1.75 9.26 -20.87
N MET A 241 1.45 8.59 -21.96
CA MET A 241 0.11 8.48 -22.54
C MET A 241 -0.76 7.40 -21.89
N ASP A 242 -0.25 6.72 -20.85
CA ASP A 242 -1.00 5.68 -20.12
C ASP A 242 -2.40 6.22 -19.73
N PRO A 243 -3.49 5.59 -20.20
CA PRO A 243 -4.86 6.07 -19.98
C PRO A 243 -5.29 6.03 -18.51
N ASP A 244 -4.57 5.29 -17.66
CA ASP A 244 -4.78 5.30 -16.21
C ASP A 244 -4.24 6.59 -15.55
N GLY A 245 -3.55 7.45 -16.30
CA GLY A 245 -3.08 8.75 -15.84
C GLY A 245 -4.24 9.69 -15.49
N SER A 246 -4.06 10.51 -14.45
CA SER A 246 -5.07 11.51 -14.05
C SER A 246 -5.04 12.72 -14.98
N SER A 247 -6.17 13.03 -15.63
CA SER A 247 -6.38 14.28 -16.37
C SER A 247 -6.67 15.49 -15.45
N THR A 248 -6.75 15.27 -14.13
CA THR A 248 -7.10 16.31 -13.15
C THR A 248 -5.92 17.23 -12.89
N SER A 249 -6.13 18.54 -12.91
CA SER A 249 -5.08 19.52 -12.66
C SER A 249 -4.50 19.46 -11.23
N LEU A 250 -3.21 19.71 -11.09
CA LEU A 250 -2.48 19.63 -9.82
C LEU A 250 -3.11 20.46 -8.68
N PRO A 251 -3.60 21.71 -8.88
CA PRO A 251 -4.27 22.45 -7.81
C PRO A 251 -5.55 21.78 -7.30
N VAL A 252 -6.32 21.16 -8.19
CA VAL A 252 -7.54 20.43 -7.81
C VAL A 252 -7.19 19.17 -7.04
N LEU A 253 -6.15 18.44 -7.45
CA LEU A 253 -5.66 17.27 -6.71
C LEU A 253 -5.15 17.65 -5.32
N ALA A 254 -4.41 18.75 -5.20
CA ALA A 254 -3.94 19.26 -3.92
C ALA A 254 -5.10 19.66 -2.99
N LEU A 255 -6.13 20.35 -3.53
CA LEU A 255 -7.33 20.67 -2.76
C LEU A 255 -8.08 19.41 -2.33
N LYS A 256 -8.26 18.43 -3.22
CA LYS A 256 -8.85 17.14 -2.90
C LYS A 256 -8.07 16.46 -1.77
N ALA A 257 -6.73 16.46 -1.83
CA ALA A 257 -5.89 15.85 -0.80
C ALA A 257 -6.11 16.48 0.58
N LEU A 258 -6.27 17.81 0.65
CA LEU A 258 -6.51 18.51 1.90
C LEU A 258 -7.93 18.28 2.44
N VAL A 259 -8.93 18.21 1.58
CA VAL A 259 -10.35 18.08 1.99
C VAL A 259 -10.76 16.64 2.28
N GLN A 260 -10.19 15.67 1.56
CA GLN A 260 -10.59 14.27 1.59
C GLN A 260 -10.58 13.63 3.00
N PRO A 261 -9.56 13.82 3.86
CA PRO A 261 -9.57 13.29 5.22
C PRO A 261 -10.76 13.78 6.05
N PHE A 262 -11.09 15.05 5.94
CA PHE A 262 -12.20 15.66 6.68
C PHE A 262 -13.56 15.22 6.11
N TYR A 263 -13.65 15.04 4.80
CA TYR A 263 -14.84 14.46 4.17
C TYR A 263 -15.08 13.02 4.66
N GLN A 264 -14.04 12.21 4.75
CA GLN A 264 -14.13 10.85 5.29
C GLN A 264 -14.42 10.82 6.80
N PHE A 265 -14.13 11.91 7.51
CA PHE A 265 -14.42 12.07 8.93
C PHE A 265 -15.67 12.93 9.19
N ARG A 266 -16.47 13.26 8.18
CA ARG A 266 -17.55 14.27 8.24
C ARG A 266 -18.56 14.07 9.37
N PHE A 267 -18.91 12.83 9.71
CA PHE A 267 -19.87 12.53 10.78
C PHE A 267 -19.30 12.82 12.18
N GLY A 268 -18.01 12.62 12.36
CA GLY A 268 -17.32 12.96 13.61
C GLY A 268 -16.83 14.42 13.66
N LEU A 269 -16.84 15.12 12.52
CA LEU A 269 -16.18 16.43 12.36
C LEU A 269 -16.76 17.51 13.27
N LEU A 270 -18.09 17.51 13.50
CA LEU A 270 -18.74 18.48 14.40
C LEU A 270 -18.17 18.39 15.82
N PHE A 271 -18.08 17.19 16.36
CA PHE A 271 -17.59 16.97 17.72
C PHE A 271 -16.08 17.20 17.83
N TRP A 272 -15.31 16.59 16.93
CA TRP A 272 -13.86 16.72 16.91
C TRP A 272 -13.43 18.14 16.55
N GLY A 273 -14.01 18.73 15.50
CA GLY A 273 -13.71 20.10 15.05
C GLY A 273 -14.10 21.15 16.09
N GLY A 274 -15.25 20.97 16.75
CA GLY A 274 -15.66 21.79 17.88
C GLY A 274 -14.69 21.70 19.05
N ALA A 275 -14.26 20.48 19.41
CA ALA A 275 -13.25 20.27 20.44
C ALA A 275 -11.89 20.90 20.07
N LEU A 276 -11.48 20.76 18.81
CA LEU A 276 -10.25 21.36 18.28
C LEU A 276 -10.31 22.90 18.33
N ALA A 277 -11.38 23.49 17.78
CA ALA A 277 -11.59 24.94 17.79
C ALA A 277 -11.61 25.48 19.22
N ALA A 278 -12.34 24.84 20.13
CA ALA A 278 -12.38 25.21 21.53
C ALA A 278 -10.97 25.07 22.19
N SER A 279 -10.20 24.06 21.85
CA SER A 279 -8.82 23.89 22.34
C SER A 279 -7.88 25.01 21.87
N LEU A 280 -8.11 25.58 20.72
CA LEU A 280 -7.31 26.70 20.20
C LEU A 280 -7.76 28.08 20.74
N LEU A 281 -9.05 28.25 20.98
CA LEU A 281 -9.64 29.53 21.38
C LEU A 281 -9.69 29.73 22.91
N LEU A 282 -10.08 28.72 23.68
CA LEU A 282 -10.26 28.84 25.14
C LEU A 282 -9.00 29.28 25.89
N PRO A 283 -7.77 28.83 25.57
CA PRO A 283 -6.56 29.34 26.21
C PRO A 283 -6.41 30.85 26.04
N ARG A 284 -6.69 31.38 24.83
CA ARG A 284 -6.62 32.82 24.54
C ARG A 284 -7.67 33.59 25.34
N LEU A 285 -8.92 33.11 25.33
CA LEU A 285 -10.03 33.74 26.06
C LEU A 285 -9.82 33.71 27.59
N ARG A 286 -9.16 32.68 28.09
CA ARG A 286 -8.85 32.51 29.50
C ARG A 286 -7.48 33.03 29.91
N GLN A 287 -6.73 33.65 28.99
CA GLN A 287 -5.38 34.19 29.21
C GLN A 287 -4.41 33.18 29.79
N VAL A 288 -4.51 31.89 29.40
CA VAL A 288 -3.59 30.85 29.82
C VAL A 288 -2.69 30.42 28.67
N ASN A 289 -1.46 30.00 28.95
CA ASN A 289 -0.43 29.76 27.95
C ASN A 289 -0.65 28.47 27.12
N SER A 290 -1.52 27.57 27.58
CA SER A 290 -1.76 26.30 26.88
C SER A 290 -3.10 25.66 27.27
N VAL A 291 -3.59 24.73 26.46
CA VAL A 291 -4.80 23.93 26.75
C VAL A 291 -4.63 23.10 28.02
N SER A 292 -3.40 22.62 28.28
CA SER A 292 -3.09 21.84 29.49
C SER A 292 -3.22 22.66 30.78
N ALA A 293 -3.17 23.99 30.72
CA ALA A 293 -3.40 24.88 31.85
C ALA A 293 -4.89 25.18 32.10
N LEU A 294 -5.80 24.78 31.21
CA LEU A 294 -7.24 24.92 31.42
C LEU A 294 -7.73 24.07 32.61
N PRO A 295 -8.85 24.46 33.25
CA PRO A 295 -9.47 23.67 34.31
C PRO A 295 -9.73 22.22 33.89
N ALA A 296 -9.56 21.29 34.81
CA ALA A 296 -9.70 19.86 34.55
C ALA A 296 -11.06 19.47 33.94
N LYS A 297 -12.13 20.14 34.37
CA LYS A 297 -13.49 19.93 33.82
C LYS A 297 -13.55 20.26 32.32
N VAL A 298 -12.91 21.36 31.91
CA VAL A 298 -12.86 21.80 30.50
C VAL A 298 -12.06 20.81 29.67
N ARG A 299 -10.89 20.41 30.15
CA ARG A 299 -10.05 19.43 29.43
C ARG A 299 -10.75 18.07 29.24
N ARG A 300 -11.51 17.61 30.27
CA ARG A 300 -12.34 16.42 30.15
C ARG A 300 -13.44 16.57 29.10
N LEU A 301 -14.13 17.71 29.07
CA LEU A 301 -15.16 17.98 28.08
C LEU A 301 -14.59 17.96 26.65
N LEU A 302 -13.44 18.61 26.44
CA LEU A 302 -12.75 18.63 25.13
C LEU A 302 -12.33 17.21 24.70
N LEU A 303 -11.81 16.39 25.61
CA LEU A 303 -11.49 15.00 25.31
C LEU A 303 -12.76 14.19 25.02
N SER A 304 -13.82 14.36 25.80
CA SER A 304 -15.08 13.64 25.60
C SER A 304 -15.73 13.98 24.25
N ALA A 305 -15.67 15.24 23.83
CA ALA A 305 -16.17 15.65 22.53
C ALA A 305 -15.33 15.04 21.39
N ALA A 306 -14.00 15.02 21.50
CA ALA A 306 -13.14 14.39 20.51
C ALA A 306 -13.37 12.88 20.44
N LEU A 307 -13.55 12.21 21.57
CA LEU A 307 -13.91 10.79 21.65
C LEU A 307 -15.30 10.48 21.09
N ALA A 308 -16.27 11.38 21.28
CA ALA A 308 -17.57 11.26 20.64
C ALA A 308 -17.43 11.34 19.11
N GLY A 309 -16.67 12.30 18.60
CA GLY A 309 -16.36 12.39 17.17
C GLY A 309 -15.66 11.14 16.62
N PHE A 310 -14.71 10.60 17.34
CA PHE A 310 -14.04 9.34 17.02
C PHE A 310 -15.04 8.17 16.96
N ALA A 311 -15.88 8.00 17.98
CA ALA A 311 -16.86 6.93 18.06
C ALA A 311 -17.93 7.05 16.96
N VAL A 312 -18.49 8.26 16.77
CA VAL A 312 -19.48 8.52 15.72
C VAL A 312 -18.89 8.19 14.34
N ASN A 313 -17.66 8.63 14.07
CA ASN A 313 -17.03 8.32 12.78
C ASN A 313 -16.83 6.81 12.58
N LEU A 314 -16.39 6.08 13.59
CA LEU A 314 -16.22 4.63 13.48
C LEU A 314 -17.55 3.88 13.25
N LEU A 315 -18.62 4.31 13.91
CA LEU A 315 -19.94 3.69 13.79
C LEU A 315 -20.62 4.01 12.45
N THR A 316 -20.36 5.16 11.87
CA THR A 316 -21.06 5.64 10.66
C THR A 316 -20.23 5.50 9.38
N SER A 317 -18.96 5.16 9.49
CA SER A 317 -18.04 5.27 8.37
C SER A 317 -18.05 4.09 7.39
N GLY A 318 -18.89 3.06 7.59
CA GLY A 318 -18.96 1.90 6.70
C GLY A 318 -17.62 1.15 6.57
N ASP A 319 -17.48 0.38 5.53
CA ASP A 319 -16.49 -0.71 5.42
C ASP A 319 -15.12 -0.30 4.85
N MET A 320 -14.84 0.99 4.71
CA MET A 320 -13.60 1.41 4.07
C MET A 320 -12.39 1.20 4.98
N LEU A 321 -11.48 0.33 4.54
CA LEU A 321 -10.19 0.08 5.20
C LEU A 321 -9.40 1.39 5.34
N GLY A 322 -8.86 1.64 6.53
CA GLY A 322 -8.08 2.85 6.83
C GLY A 322 -8.84 3.99 7.52
N LYS A 323 -10.18 3.97 7.58
CA LYS A 323 -10.93 4.99 8.33
C LYS A 323 -10.65 4.96 9.83
N ALA A 324 -10.43 3.78 10.40
CA ALA A 324 -10.02 3.64 11.78
C ALA A 324 -8.64 4.25 12.04
N HIS A 325 -7.72 4.14 11.10
CA HIS A 325 -6.39 4.78 11.15
C HIS A 325 -6.51 6.31 11.13
N LEU A 326 -7.31 6.84 10.19
CA LEU A 326 -7.60 8.27 10.11
C LEU A 326 -8.23 8.80 11.41
N ALA A 327 -9.23 8.10 11.95
CA ALA A 327 -9.90 8.50 13.18
C ALA A 327 -8.93 8.58 14.37
N LEU A 328 -8.02 7.60 14.49
CA LEU A 328 -6.97 7.62 15.52
C LEU A 328 -5.97 8.77 15.29
N CYS A 329 -5.60 9.06 14.05
CA CYS A 329 -4.74 10.19 13.71
C CYS A 329 -5.38 11.54 14.11
N LEU A 330 -6.67 11.74 13.82
CA LEU A 330 -7.37 12.96 14.21
C LEU A 330 -7.51 13.07 15.74
N LEU A 331 -7.80 11.98 16.42
CA LEU A 331 -7.83 11.95 17.89
C LEU A 331 -6.45 12.28 18.47
N ALA A 332 -5.37 11.85 17.82
CA ALA A 332 -3.99 12.14 18.26
C ALA A 332 -3.67 13.64 18.20
N VAL A 333 -4.20 14.39 17.23
CA VAL A 333 -4.07 15.86 17.18
C VAL A 333 -4.68 16.50 18.42
N GLN A 334 -5.89 16.08 18.79
CA GLN A 334 -6.53 16.56 20.02
C GLN A 334 -5.74 16.14 21.26
N GLY A 335 -5.26 14.90 21.31
CA GLY A 335 -4.42 14.39 22.38
C GLY A 335 -3.13 15.19 22.57
N TRP A 336 -2.50 15.58 21.46
CA TRP A 336 -1.32 16.45 21.47
C TRP A 336 -1.57 17.79 22.15
N LEU A 337 -2.70 18.45 21.83
CA LEU A 337 -3.05 19.74 22.42
C LEU A 337 -3.33 19.63 23.93
N LEU A 338 -4.00 18.56 24.35
CA LEU A 338 -4.33 18.32 25.76
C LEU A 338 -3.13 17.87 26.61
N THR A 339 -2.06 17.38 25.99
CA THR A 339 -0.85 16.92 26.67
C THR A 339 0.05 18.10 27.01
N PRO A 340 0.55 18.23 28.26
CA PRO A 340 1.52 19.25 28.63
C PRO A 340 2.76 19.19 27.74
N PRO A 341 3.34 20.35 27.32
CA PRO A 341 4.47 20.39 26.39
C PRO A 341 5.65 19.50 26.76
N ALA A 342 6.00 19.47 28.05
CA ALA A 342 7.10 18.65 28.57
C ALA A 342 6.88 17.13 28.46
N ARG A 343 5.63 16.67 28.25
CA ARG A 343 5.25 15.24 28.19
C ARG A 343 4.82 14.79 26.79
N ARG A 344 4.89 15.69 25.81
CA ARG A 344 4.52 15.36 24.41
C ARG A 344 5.52 14.39 23.83
N PRO A 345 5.06 13.36 23.11
CA PRO A 345 5.93 12.42 22.39
C PRO A 345 6.40 13.05 21.06
N VAL A 346 7.25 14.10 21.18
CA VAL A 346 7.68 14.95 20.05
C VAL A 346 8.39 14.13 18.97
N ARG A 347 9.22 13.18 19.39
CA ARG A 347 9.98 12.34 18.44
C ARG A 347 9.05 11.47 17.61
N GLU A 348 8.09 10.82 18.26
CA GLU A 348 7.10 9.97 17.59
C GLU A 348 6.21 10.77 16.64
N ALA A 349 5.85 11.99 17.03
CA ALA A 349 5.11 12.91 16.18
C ALA A 349 5.93 13.32 14.94
N LEU A 350 7.20 13.65 15.10
CA LEU A 350 8.07 14.13 14.02
C LEU A 350 8.58 12.99 13.13
N CYS A 351 8.84 11.79 13.69
CA CYS A 351 9.39 10.68 12.92
C CYS A 351 8.33 9.80 12.26
N PHE A 352 7.10 9.73 12.79
CA PHE A 352 6.06 8.85 12.26
C PHE A 352 4.77 9.60 11.90
N PHE A 353 4.22 10.41 12.83
CA PHE A 353 2.91 11.02 12.62
C PHE A 353 2.91 12.00 11.45
N LEU A 354 3.79 13.02 11.48
CA LEU A 354 3.85 14.03 10.42
C LEU A 354 4.28 13.45 9.06
N PRO A 355 5.35 12.62 8.97
CA PRO A 355 5.71 12.01 7.70
C PRO A 355 4.65 11.07 7.15
N GLY A 356 3.98 10.27 8.00
CA GLY A 356 2.89 9.41 7.57
C GLY A 356 1.69 10.20 7.07
N TRP A 357 1.32 11.28 7.77
CA TRP A 357 0.26 12.18 7.30
C TRP A 357 0.61 12.84 5.96
N ALA A 358 1.82 13.38 5.84
CA ALA A 358 2.31 13.98 4.60
C ALA A 358 2.37 12.97 3.45
N PHE A 359 2.78 11.72 3.72
CA PHE A 359 2.75 10.63 2.74
C PHE A 359 1.33 10.44 2.17
N GLY A 360 0.30 10.36 3.04
CA GLY A 360 -1.08 10.25 2.59
C GLY A 360 -1.52 11.41 1.70
N LEU A 361 -1.18 12.65 2.07
CA LEU A 361 -1.50 13.83 1.27
C LEU A 361 -0.82 13.81 -0.10
N VAL A 362 0.49 13.51 -0.13
CA VAL A 362 1.27 13.46 -1.37
C VAL A 362 0.79 12.32 -2.27
N TRP A 363 0.41 11.18 -1.68
CA TRP A 363 -0.17 10.08 -2.43
C TRP A 363 -1.44 10.48 -3.18
N GLN A 364 -2.34 11.21 -2.52
CA GLN A 364 -3.58 11.70 -3.13
C GLN A 364 -3.32 12.67 -4.30
N VAL A 365 -2.26 13.47 -4.20
CA VAL A 365 -1.88 14.42 -5.27
C VAL A 365 -1.30 13.69 -6.48
N GLY A 366 -0.52 12.63 -6.25
CA GLY A 366 0.19 11.90 -7.30
C GLY A 366 -0.54 10.69 -7.86
N SER A 367 -1.74 10.36 -7.36
CA SER A 367 -2.46 9.15 -7.74
C SER A 367 -3.96 9.37 -7.84
N ASN A 368 -4.63 8.67 -8.75
CA ASN A 368 -6.09 8.68 -8.89
C ASN A 368 -6.82 7.75 -7.90
N THR A 369 -6.08 7.06 -7.01
CA THR A 369 -6.64 6.05 -6.08
C THR A 369 -7.46 6.62 -4.94
N GLY A 370 -7.63 7.92 -4.86
CA GLY A 370 -8.49 8.57 -3.87
C GLY A 370 -8.06 8.31 -2.43
N PHE A 371 -9.05 8.25 -1.53
CA PHE A 371 -8.81 8.02 -0.10
C PHE A 371 -8.09 6.71 0.20
N SER A 372 -8.35 5.66 -0.57
CA SER A 372 -7.73 4.35 -0.35
C SER A 372 -6.20 4.41 -0.45
N GLY A 373 -5.65 5.28 -1.32
CA GLY A 373 -4.22 5.56 -1.39
C GLY A 373 -3.69 6.33 -0.19
N MET A 374 -4.43 7.32 0.32
CA MET A 374 -4.03 8.10 1.50
C MET A 374 -3.88 7.23 2.75
N THR A 375 -4.65 6.14 2.84
CA THR A 375 -4.65 5.27 4.03
C THR A 375 -3.32 4.58 4.29
N LEU A 376 -2.45 4.43 3.26
CA LEU A 376 -1.05 3.99 3.41
C LEU A 376 -0.30 4.90 4.40
N GLY A 377 -0.44 6.21 4.20
CA GLY A 377 0.19 7.20 5.08
C GLY A 377 -0.41 7.21 6.48
N PHE A 378 -1.74 7.14 6.59
CA PHE A 378 -2.40 7.12 7.90
C PHE A 378 -2.05 5.87 8.72
N ALA A 379 -1.85 4.72 8.08
CA ALA A 379 -1.41 3.52 8.76
C ALA A 379 -0.01 3.70 9.36
N LEU A 380 0.93 4.31 8.64
CA LEU A 380 2.26 4.65 9.17
C LEU A 380 2.19 5.76 10.23
N ALA A 381 1.32 6.76 10.05
CA ALA A 381 1.11 7.82 11.03
C ALA A 381 0.62 7.28 12.39
N CYS A 382 -0.08 6.15 12.41
CA CYS A 382 -0.53 5.50 13.64
C CYS A 382 0.62 5.10 14.56
N ALA A 383 1.84 4.87 14.02
CA ALA A 383 3.04 4.65 14.83
C ALA A 383 3.37 5.84 15.75
N GLY A 384 3.02 7.07 15.33
CA GLY A 384 3.11 8.27 16.16
C GLY A 384 1.80 8.62 16.88
N ALA A 385 0.65 8.39 16.24
CA ALA A 385 -0.67 8.71 16.77
C ALA A 385 -0.97 7.95 18.09
N ALA A 386 -0.68 6.66 18.14
CA ALA A 386 -0.92 5.85 19.33
C ALA A 386 -0.11 6.33 20.55
N PRO A 387 1.20 6.65 20.47
CA PRO A 387 1.93 7.33 21.53
C PRO A 387 1.33 8.68 21.95
N MET A 388 0.85 9.50 21.00
CA MET A 388 0.26 10.80 21.28
C MET A 388 -1.05 10.66 22.10
N VAL A 389 -1.92 9.75 21.73
CA VAL A 389 -3.15 9.44 22.47
C VAL A 389 -2.82 8.83 23.83
N GLY A 390 -1.88 7.88 23.88
CA GLY A 390 -1.45 7.24 25.13
C GLY A 390 -0.89 8.23 26.15
N ALA A 391 -0.06 9.17 25.71
CA ALA A 391 0.51 10.23 26.57
C ALA A 391 -0.59 11.15 27.13
N CYS A 392 -1.57 11.55 26.31
CA CYS A 392 -2.71 12.35 26.74
C CYS A 392 -3.50 11.66 27.86
N LEU A 393 -3.92 10.42 27.63
CA LEU A 393 -4.72 9.66 28.58
C LEU A 393 -3.96 9.36 29.88
N HIS A 394 -2.66 9.13 29.77
CA HIS A 394 -1.78 8.94 30.94
C HIS A 394 -1.70 10.22 31.78
N CYS A 395 -1.42 11.38 31.19
CA CYS A 395 -1.36 12.66 31.88
C CYS A 395 -2.68 12.97 32.60
N LEU A 396 -3.83 12.82 31.92
CA LEU A 396 -5.15 13.08 32.51
C LEU A 396 -5.46 12.13 33.68
N SER A 397 -4.97 10.90 33.66
CA SER A 397 -5.15 9.95 34.75
C SER A 397 -4.25 10.23 35.96
N GLU A 398 -3.04 10.75 35.75
CA GLU A 398 -2.10 11.14 36.86
C GLU A 398 -2.54 12.43 37.54
N GLU A 399 -3.08 13.40 36.81
CA GLU A 399 -3.55 14.66 37.35
C GLU A 399 -4.87 14.54 38.14
N GLY A 400 -5.37 13.33 38.35
CA GLY A 400 -6.65 13.08 39.01
C GLY A 400 -7.87 13.53 38.26
N THR A 401 -7.72 14.01 37.00
CA THR A 401 -8.82 14.42 36.15
C THR A 401 -9.64 13.22 35.65
N LEU A 402 -9.02 12.05 35.63
CA LEU A 402 -9.65 10.76 35.32
C LEU A 402 -9.17 9.73 36.35
N ALA A 403 -10.07 8.90 36.90
CA ALA A 403 -9.64 7.84 37.79
C ALA A 403 -8.64 6.92 37.06
N ARG A 404 -7.56 6.51 37.70
CA ARG A 404 -6.45 5.76 37.10
C ARG A 404 -6.93 4.46 36.39
N ARG A 405 -7.97 3.79 36.95
CA ARG A 405 -8.59 2.60 36.30
C ARG A 405 -9.35 2.99 35.05
N THR A 406 -10.19 4.03 35.10
CA THR A 406 -10.97 4.54 33.97
C THR A 406 -10.06 5.02 32.85
N GLY A 407 -8.97 5.75 33.16
CA GLY A 407 -8.00 6.21 32.16
C GLY A 407 -7.31 5.05 31.44
N ARG A 408 -6.95 3.98 32.14
CA ARG A 408 -6.35 2.78 31.53
C ARG A 408 -7.36 2.02 30.67
N ALA A 409 -8.59 1.86 31.13
CA ALA A 409 -9.67 1.22 30.36
C ALA A 409 -10.00 2.00 29.09
N LEU A 410 -10.07 3.33 29.19
CA LEU A 410 -10.30 4.20 28.03
C LEU A 410 -9.13 4.13 27.04
N ALA A 411 -7.88 4.14 27.51
CA ALA A 411 -6.72 3.99 26.66
C ALA A 411 -6.72 2.64 25.95
N ALA A 412 -7.05 1.56 26.65
CA ALA A 412 -7.18 0.24 26.05
C ALA A 412 -8.28 0.23 24.97
N LEU A 413 -9.46 0.77 25.28
CA LEU A 413 -10.59 0.83 24.35
C LEU A 413 -10.24 1.63 23.08
N VAL A 414 -9.73 2.85 23.25
CA VAL A 414 -9.39 3.77 22.13
C VAL A 414 -8.30 3.19 21.21
N LEU A 415 -7.36 2.42 21.76
CA LEU A 415 -6.30 1.80 20.99
C LEU A 415 -6.68 0.44 20.43
N CYS A 416 -7.48 -0.36 21.15
CA CYS A 416 -7.88 -1.70 20.70
C CYS A 416 -8.97 -1.65 19.61
N VAL A 417 -9.94 -0.71 19.70
CA VAL A 417 -11.02 -0.63 18.71
C VAL A 417 -10.51 -0.45 17.29
N PRO A 418 -9.61 0.52 16.97
CA PRO A 418 -9.04 0.63 15.63
C PRO A 418 -8.28 -0.62 15.18
N VAL A 419 -7.53 -1.27 16.09
CA VAL A 419 -6.81 -2.53 15.80
C VAL A 419 -7.79 -3.64 15.43
N LEU A 420 -8.85 -3.81 16.21
CA LEU A 420 -9.85 -4.86 15.98
C LEU A 420 -10.64 -4.61 14.68
N LEU A 421 -11.06 -3.37 14.44
CA LEU A 421 -11.75 -3.01 13.20
C LEU A 421 -10.85 -3.20 11.97
N SER A 422 -9.62 -2.71 12.02
CA SER A 422 -8.67 -2.87 10.91
C SER A 422 -8.30 -4.35 10.71
N GLY A 423 -8.12 -5.09 11.79
CA GLY A 423 -7.88 -6.53 11.75
C GLY A 423 -9.07 -7.30 11.15
N TRP A 424 -10.29 -6.99 11.58
CA TRP A 424 -11.50 -7.55 11.01
C TRP A 424 -11.62 -7.24 9.52
N GLN A 425 -11.48 -5.97 9.14
CA GLN A 425 -11.52 -5.56 7.73
C GLN A 425 -10.45 -6.29 6.92
N ARG A 426 -9.22 -6.43 7.46
CA ARG A 426 -8.14 -7.17 6.79
C ARG A 426 -8.46 -8.65 6.57
N LEU A 427 -9.16 -9.27 7.50
CA LEU A 427 -9.55 -10.68 7.40
C LEU A 427 -10.78 -10.89 6.52
N ALA A 428 -11.75 -9.99 6.59
CA ALA A 428 -13.04 -10.11 5.92
C ALA A 428 -13.07 -9.51 4.51
N LEU A 429 -12.18 -8.55 4.20
CA LEU A 429 -12.18 -7.87 2.91
C LEU A 429 -11.74 -8.79 1.79
N GLU A 430 -12.58 -8.92 0.80
CA GLU A 430 -12.25 -9.48 -0.51
C GLU A 430 -11.88 -8.35 -1.48
N TYR A 431 -10.83 -8.54 -2.24
CA TYR A 431 -10.45 -7.61 -3.28
C TYR A 431 -10.43 -8.32 -4.62
N ARG A 432 -11.38 -7.94 -5.46
CA ARG A 432 -11.54 -8.47 -6.83
C ARG A 432 -11.62 -10.00 -6.88
N ASP A 433 -12.44 -10.53 -5.98
CA ASP A 433 -12.92 -11.92 -5.96
C ASP A 433 -14.32 -11.93 -5.29
N ALA A 434 -14.96 -13.07 -5.27
CA ALA A 434 -16.25 -13.26 -4.61
C ALA A 434 -16.13 -13.26 -3.08
N PRO A 435 -17.25 -13.10 -2.34
CA PRO A 435 -17.27 -13.18 -0.90
C PRO A 435 -16.61 -14.46 -0.37
N LEU A 436 -15.88 -14.35 0.74
CA LEU A 436 -15.10 -15.46 1.34
C LEU A 436 -15.91 -16.75 1.52
N SER A 437 -17.20 -16.63 1.83
CA SER A 437 -18.11 -17.79 2.00
C SER A 437 -18.32 -18.58 0.71
N GLN A 438 -18.06 -17.99 -0.45
CA GLN A 438 -18.17 -18.62 -1.78
C GLN A 438 -16.84 -19.16 -2.28
N CYS A 439 -15.72 -18.75 -1.68
CA CYS A 439 -14.36 -19.17 -2.06
C CYS A 439 -14.02 -20.55 -1.49
N THR A 440 -14.67 -21.58 -2.00
CA THR A 440 -14.60 -22.96 -1.50
C THR A 440 -13.69 -23.88 -2.32
N GLN A 441 -13.35 -23.49 -3.55
CA GLN A 441 -12.51 -24.29 -4.46
C GLN A 441 -11.05 -23.83 -4.40
N ARG A 442 -10.14 -24.78 -4.13
CA ARG A 442 -8.69 -24.51 -4.14
C ARG A 442 -8.12 -24.67 -5.54
N LEU A 443 -7.36 -23.69 -5.98
CA LEU A 443 -6.57 -23.77 -7.21
C LEU A 443 -5.36 -24.69 -7.00
N THR A 444 -5.13 -25.61 -7.93
CA THR A 444 -4.08 -26.62 -7.81
C THR A 444 -2.97 -26.48 -8.86
N ILE A 445 -3.17 -25.66 -9.88
CA ILE A 445 -2.24 -25.47 -11.00
C ILE A 445 -1.86 -24.00 -11.16
N GLY A 446 -0.79 -23.76 -11.89
CA GLY A 446 -0.38 -22.43 -12.35
C GLY A 446 -0.02 -21.44 -11.25
N PRO A 447 0.11 -20.15 -11.58
CA PRO A 447 0.65 -19.12 -10.68
C PRO A 447 -0.16 -18.91 -9.39
N ALA A 448 -1.48 -19.17 -9.40
CA ALA A 448 -2.34 -19.01 -8.23
C ALA A 448 -2.56 -20.32 -7.44
N ALA A 449 -1.82 -21.37 -7.73
CA ALA A 449 -1.91 -22.64 -6.97
C ALA A 449 -1.79 -22.41 -5.46
N GLY A 450 -2.67 -23.06 -4.69
CA GLY A 450 -2.76 -22.92 -3.23
C GLY A 450 -3.75 -21.88 -2.75
N LEU A 451 -4.28 -21.01 -3.60
CA LEU A 451 -5.35 -20.05 -3.25
C LEU A 451 -6.73 -20.71 -3.39
N ALA A 452 -7.68 -20.23 -2.59
CA ALA A 452 -9.09 -20.58 -2.72
C ALA A 452 -9.86 -19.47 -3.43
N THR A 453 -10.82 -19.86 -4.29
CA THR A 453 -11.76 -18.97 -4.98
C THR A 453 -13.11 -19.69 -5.18
N THR A 454 -14.02 -19.14 -5.95
CA THR A 454 -15.27 -19.83 -6.29
C THR A 454 -15.02 -20.99 -7.26
N PRO A 455 -15.91 -22.00 -7.30
CA PRO A 455 -15.84 -23.06 -8.31
C PRO A 455 -15.86 -22.53 -9.75
N GLU A 456 -16.64 -21.47 -10.00
CA GLU A 456 -16.73 -20.82 -11.31
C GLU A 456 -15.40 -20.14 -11.69
N HIS A 457 -14.86 -19.28 -10.83
CA HIS A 457 -13.57 -18.63 -11.08
C HIS A 457 -12.43 -19.66 -11.20
N ALA A 458 -12.49 -20.76 -10.45
CA ALA A 458 -11.50 -21.83 -10.55
C ALA A 458 -11.55 -22.52 -11.93
N ALA A 459 -12.76 -22.75 -12.46
CA ALA A 459 -12.93 -23.33 -13.79
C ALA A 459 -12.46 -22.36 -14.89
N GLN A 460 -12.83 -21.07 -14.79
CA GLN A 460 -12.38 -20.03 -15.72
C GLN A 460 -10.84 -19.89 -15.69
N TYR A 461 -10.24 -19.86 -14.49
CA TYR A 461 -8.80 -19.82 -14.30
C TYR A 461 -8.09 -21.00 -14.98
N ALA A 462 -8.59 -22.22 -14.76
CA ALA A 462 -8.01 -23.43 -15.33
C ALA A 462 -8.10 -23.41 -16.87
N ALA A 463 -9.25 -23.00 -17.43
CA ALA A 463 -9.46 -22.90 -18.86
C ALA A 463 -8.52 -21.86 -19.53
N ILE A 464 -8.30 -20.70 -18.90
CA ILE A 464 -7.35 -19.68 -19.38
C ILE A 464 -5.91 -20.24 -19.37
N CYS A 465 -5.47 -20.85 -18.26
CA CYS A 465 -4.14 -21.44 -18.20
C CYS A 465 -3.98 -22.54 -19.29
N GLN A 466 -4.99 -23.38 -19.48
CA GLN A 466 -4.97 -24.41 -20.50
C GLN A 466 -4.90 -23.85 -21.92
N ALA A 467 -5.67 -22.81 -22.23
CA ALA A 467 -5.66 -22.14 -23.52
C ALA A 467 -4.28 -21.58 -23.89
N LEU A 468 -3.55 -21.06 -22.89
CA LEU A 468 -2.23 -20.46 -23.11
C LEU A 468 -1.08 -21.50 -23.14
N THR A 469 -1.22 -22.61 -22.41
CA THR A 469 -0.20 -23.69 -22.39
C THR A 469 -0.41 -24.74 -23.48
N GLY A 470 -1.61 -24.84 -24.03
CA GLY A 470 -1.95 -25.81 -25.07
C GLY A 470 -1.64 -25.36 -26.50
N SER A 471 -1.29 -24.10 -26.71
CA SER A 471 -0.89 -23.60 -28.03
C SER A 471 0.50 -24.09 -28.42
N GLU A 472 0.65 -24.58 -29.65
CA GLU A 472 1.94 -25.01 -30.23
C GLU A 472 2.82 -23.84 -30.67
N ASN A 473 2.28 -22.61 -30.68
CA ASN A 473 2.98 -21.40 -31.08
C ASN A 473 3.90 -20.87 -29.98
N ASP A 474 5.16 -20.62 -30.29
CA ASP A 474 6.15 -20.03 -29.35
C ASP A 474 6.23 -18.48 -29.42
N GLY A 475 5.51 -17.85 -30.34
CA GLY A 475 5.52 -16.40 -30.51
C GLY A 475 4.78 -15.64 -29.39
N PRO A 476 4.72 -14.29 -29.48
CA PRO A 476 4.13 -13.47 -28.43
C PRO A 476 2.65 -13.79 -28.18
N VAL A 477 2.23 -13.63 -26.93
CA VAL A 477 0.86 -13.85 -26.45
C VAL A 477 0.21 -12.54 -26.08
N PHE A 478 -1.05 -12.35 -26.46
CA PHE A 478 -1.88 -11.26 -26.01
C PHE A 478 -3.13 -11.79 -25.31
N VAL A 479 -3.43 -11.26 -24.13
CA VAL A 479 -4.66 -11.60 -23.37
C VAL A 479 -5.43 -10.31 -23.13
N THR A 480 -6.74 -10.34 -23.41
CA THR A 480 -7.58 -9.17 -23.17
C THR A 480 -7.74 -8.86 -21.69
N ALA A 481 -8.16 -7.65 -21.42
CA ALA A 481 -8.13 -6.90 -20.18
C ALA A 481 -8.38 -7.64 -18.87
N LEU A 482 -7.83 -7.08 -17.80
CA LEU A 482 -8.04 -7.42 -16.38
C LEU A 482 -7.66 -8.85 -15.95
N ALA A 483 -6.97 -9.60 -16.81
CA ALA A 483 -6.38 -10.90 -16.44
C ALA A 483 -4.84 -10.92 -16.62
N PRO A 484 -4.08 -9.95 -16.07
CA PRO A 484 -2.63 -9.88 -16.25
C PRO A 484 -1.90 -11.11 -15.71
N TRP A 485 -2.49 -11.82 -14.77
CA TRP A 485 -1.96 -13.07 -14.23
C TRP A 485 -1.87 -14.19 -15.28
N ALA A 486 -2.65 -14.12 -16.35
CA ALA A 486 -2.65 -15.12 -17.40
C ALA A 486 -1.28 -15.23 -18.09
N TYR A 487 -0.56 -14.12 -18.22
CA TYR A 487 0.82 -14.12 -18.71
C TYR A 487 1.80 -14.96 -17.87
N LEU A 488 1.49 -15.18 -16.60
CA LEU A 488 2.30 -16.04 -15.73
C LEU A 488 2.09 -17.54 -15.99
N CYS A 489 1.08 -17.93 -16.78
CA CYS A 489 0.84 -19.31 -17.13
C CYS A 489 1.79 -19.84 -18.21
N THR A 490 2.55 -18.99 -18.89
CA THR A 490 3.45 -19.34 -19.98
C THR A 490 4.75 -18.53 -19.89
N ASP A 491 5.84 -19.05 -20.45
CA ASP A 491 7.11 -18.32 -20.61
C ASP A 491 7.25 -17.66 -21.99
N ARG A 492 6.16 -17.55 -22.75
CA ARG A 492 6.14 -16.88 -24.04
C ARG A 492 6.24 -15.36 -23.88
N PRO A 493 6.84 -14.64 -24.85
CA PRO A 493 6.89 -13.17 -24.81
C PRO A 493 5.49 -12.55 -24.75
N MET A 494 5.37 -11.40 -24.12
CA MET A 494 4.13 -10.66 -24.10
C MET A 494 3.98 -9.83 -25.37
N GLY A 495 2.84 -9.97 -26.05
CA GLY A 495 2.46 -9.18 -27.22
C GLY A 495 1.67 -7.92 -26.88
N ALA A 496 1.72 -7.44 -25.64
CA ALA A 496 0.96 -6.29 -25.17
C ALA A 496 1.89 -5.11 -24.86
N SER A 497 1.41 -3.88 -25.12
CA SER A 497 2.12 -2.64 -24.74
C SER A 497 2.21 -2.44 -23.23
N THR A 498 1.35 -3.09 -22.46
CA THR A 498 1.34 -3.07 -21.00
C THR A 498 0.89 -4.40 -20.42
N SER A 499 1.46 -4.79 -19.30
CA SER A 499 1.01 -5.97 -18.53
C SER A 499 -0.31 -5.72 -17.78
N TRP A 500 -0.81 -4.48 -17.74
CA TRP A 500 -1.99 -4.11 -16.93
C TRP A 500 -3.29 -4.24 -17.71
N ARG A 501 -3.71 -3.17 -18.35
CA ARG A 501 -4.95 -3.13 -19.13
C ARG A 501 -4.61 -3.12 -20.60
N THR A 502 -5.03 -4.15 -21.29
CA THR A 502 -4.85 -4.27 -22.73
C THR A 502 -6.19 -4.05 -23.43
N TYR A 503 -6.26 -3.02 -24.25
CA TYR A 503 -7.46 -2.66 -24.99
C TYR A 503 -7.26 -3.05 -26.45
N LEU A 504 -8.23 -3.78 -27.03
CA LEU A 504 -8.17 -4.28 -28.40
C LEU A 504 -8.13 -3.17 -29.46
N ASP A 505 -8.76 -2.06 -29.19
CA ASP A 505 -8.99 -0.92 -30.09
C ASP A 505 -8.27 0.35 -29.65
N SER A 506 -7.22 0.22 -28.83
CA SER A 506 -6.41 1.33 -28.37
C SER A 506 -5.48 1.83 -29.49
N GLU A 507 -5.51 3.15 -29.76
CA GLU A 507 -4.53 3.80 -30.65
C GLU A 507 -3.08 3.54 -30.17
N LEU A 508 -2.90 3.42 -28.86
CA LEU A 508 -1.61 3.12 -28.26
C LEU A 508 -1.10 1.73 -28.66
N LEU A 509 -1.99 0.74 -28.79
CA LEU A 509 -1.64 -0.60 -29.24
C LEU A 509 -1.22 -0.62 -30.71
N GLU A 510 -1.87 0.16 -31.57
CA GLU A 510 -1.48 0.32 -32.97
C GLU A 510 -0.09 0.95 -33.08
N VAL A 511 0.18 2.01 -32.31
CA VAL A 511 1.50 2.66 -32.26
C VAL A 511 2.57 1.67 -31.76
N TYR A 512 2.23 0.87 -30.74
CA TYR A 512 3.13 -0.15 -30.20
C TYR A 512 3.56 -1.15 -31.27
N TYR A 513 2.65 -1.73 -32.03
CA TYR A 513 3.00 -2.70 -33.07
C TYR A 513 3.64 -2.09 -34.32
N ARG A 514 3.50 -0.79 -34.53
CA ARG A 514 4.32 -0.08 -35.54
C ARG A 514 5.79 0.02 -35.15
N GLN A 515 6.06 0.20 -33.86
CA GLN A 515 7.42 0.29 -33.34
C GLN A 515 8.03 -1.07 -33.05
N HIS A 516 7.20 -2.04 -32.66
CA HIS A 516 7.59 -3.39 -32.26
C HIS A 516 6.81 -4.44 -33.09
N PRO A 517 7.03 -4.52 -34.40
CA PRO A 517 6.31 -5.46 -35.25
C PRO A 517 6.55 -6.93 -34.85
N GLU A 518 7.70 -7.24 -34.27
CA GLU A 518 8.06 -8.56 -33.72
C GLU A 518 7.23 -8.95 -32.48
N ARG A 519 6.59 -7.97 -31.83
CA ARG A 519 5.70 -8.19 -30.68
C ARG A 519 4.26 -8.45 -31.10
N PHE A 520 3.94 -8.43 -32.39
CA PHE A 520 2.58 -8.78 -32.83
C PHE A 520 2.28 -10.22 -32.41
N PRO A 521 1.17 -10.46 -31.67
CA PRO A 521 0.96 -11.73 -30.99
C PRO A 521 0.66 -12.86 -32.00
N SER A 522 1.27 -14.03 -31.80
CA SER A 522 0.92 -15.25 -32.57
C SER A 522 -0.29 -15.97 -31.96
N THR A 523 -0.61 -15.68 -30.68
CA THR A 523 -1.81 -16.18 -30.01
C THR A 523 -2.49 -15.01 -29.27
N VAL A 524 -3.76 -14.82 -29.51
CA VAL A 524 -4.60 -13.81 -28.88
C VAL A 524 -5.76 -14.50 -28.17
N LEU A 525 -5.87 -14.32 -26.85
CA LEU A 525 -7.01 -14.77 -26.07
C LEU A 525 -7.93 -13.58 -25.79
N VAL A 526 -9.08 -13.55 -26.45
CA VAL A 526 -10.15 -12.59 -26.19
C VAL A 526 -11.11 -13.21 -25.18
N LEU A 527 -11.10 -12.67 -23.95
CA LEU A 527 -11.98 -13.15 -22.89
C LEU A 527 -13.40 -12.64 -23.05
N ASP A 528 -14.39 -13.47 -22.73
CA ASP A 528 -15.79 -13.08 -22.68
C ASP A 528 -16.05 -12.07 -21.55
N GLU A 529 -17.07 -11.21 -21.70
CA GLU A 529 -17.41 -10.17 -20.72
C GLU A 529 -17.67 -10.69 -19.31
N ALA A 530 -18.25 -11.89 -19.19
CA ALA A 530 -18.56 -12.51 -17.90
C ALA A 530 -17.34 -13.09 -17.18
N VAL A 531 -16.21 -13.26 -17.86
CA VAL A 531 -15.03 -13.90 -17.29
C VAL A 531 -14.35 -12.95 -16.29
N GLY A 532 -14.12 -13.45 -15.07
CA GLY A 532 -13.55 -12.66 -13.98
C GLY A 532 -14.51 -11.60 -13.41
N GLY A 533 -15.80 -11.70 -13.71
CA GLY A 533 -16.85 -10.88 -13.09
C GLY A 533 -16.86 -11.10 -11.58
N TYR A 534 -16.56 -10.07 -10.81
CA TYR A 534 -16.55 -10.08 -9.35
C TYR A 534 -17.15 -8.78 -8.82
N THR A 535 -17.85 -8.85 -7.70
CA THR A 535 -18.35 -7.69 -6.95
C THR A 535 -17.62 -7.62 -5.63
N SER A 536 -16.94 -6.52 -5.34
CA SER A 536 -16.42 -6.27 -4.00
C SER A 536 -17.56 -5.80 -3.11
N THR A 537 -17.79 -6.49 -2.01
CA THR A 537 -18.80 -6.08 -1.00
C THR A 537 -18.39 -4.79 -0.28
N LEU A 538 -17.11 -4.46 -0.26
CA LEU A 538 -16.57 -3.32 0.48
C LEU A 538 -16.25 -2.09 -0.39
N GLN A 539 -16.30 -2.21 -1.69
CA GLN A 539 -16.12 -1.12 -2.64
C GLN A 539 -17.07 -1.29 -3.84
N PRO A 540 -18.38 -1.05 -3.62
CA PRO A 540 -19.37 -1.18 -4.69
C PRO A 540 -19.11 -0.24 -5.89
N GLU A 541 -18.38 0.87 -5.65
CA GLU A 541 -17.98 1.85 -6.66
C GLU A 541 -16.75 1.38 -7.50
N GLU A 542 -15.99 0.41 -7.00
CA GLU A 542 -14.96 -0.31 -7.75
C GLU A 542 -15.55 -1.62 -8.31
N ASN A 543 -16.79 -1.59 -8.75
CA ASN A 543 -17.36 -2.71 -9.49
C ASN A 543 -16.39 -3.16 -10.56
N PRO A 544 -16.27 -4.46 -10.80
CA PRO A 544 -15.50 -4.97 -11.91
C PRO A 544 -16.01 -4.21 -13.12
N LEU A 545 -15.09 -3.53 -13.77
CA LEU A 545 -15.40 -3.05 -15.08
C LEU A 545 -15.70 -4.33 -15.84
N PRO A 546 -16.91 -4.49 -16.41
CA PRO A 546 -17.13 -5.57 -17.35
C PRO A 546 -15.95 -5.54 -18.30
N ASN A 547 -15.54 -6.68 -18.79
CA ASN A 547 -14.44 -6.73 -19.74
C ASN A 547 -14.82 -5.81 -20.92
N GLN A 548 -14.42 -4.53 -20.85
CA GLN A 548 -14.79 -3.51 -21.83
C GLN A 548 -14.20 -3.80 -23.22
N ASN A 549 -13.50 -4.94 -23.34
CA ASN A 549 -12.72 -5.35 -24.48
C ASN A 549 -13.22 -6.64 -25.12
N SER A 550 -14.45 -7.08 -24.82
CA SER A 550 -15.12 -8.03 -25.66
C SER A 550 -15.24 -7.38 -27.03
N GLY A 551 -14.37 -7.83 -27.91
CA GLY A 551 -14.19 -7.48 -29.32
C GLY A 551 -15.20 -6.52 -29.91
N ARG A 552 -14.88 -5.24 -29.97
CA ARG A 552 -15.52 -4.43 -31.00
C ARG A 552 -15.06 -5.02 -32.31
N GLU A 553 -16.02 -5.43 -33.16
CA GLU A 553 -15.75 -6.00 -34.47
C GLU A 553 -14.89 -5.08 -35.35
N ASP A 554 -14.90 -3.77 -35.07
CA ASP A 554 -14.17 -2.70 -35.73
C ASP A 554 -12.84 -2.29 -35.05
N GLY A 555 -12.44 -2.97 -33.98
CA GLY A 555 -11.19 -2.65 -33.24
C GLY A 555 -9.95 -2.99 -34.08
N PHE A 556 -8.88 -2.20 -33.90
CA PHE A 556 -7.60 -2.37 -34.62
C PHE A 556 -7.10 -3.81 -34.60
N LEU A 557 -7.01 -4.44 -33.42
CA LEU A 557 -6.47 -5.80 -33.30
C LEU A 557 -7.38 -6.83 -34.02
N THR A 558 -8.69 -6.71 -33.85
CA THR A 558 -9.66 -7.61 -34.48
C THR A 558 -9.54 -7.56 -36.02
N LEU A 559 -9.44 -6.35 -36.57
CA LEU A 559 -9.26 -6.16 -38.03
C LEU A 559 -7.91 -6.71 -38.50
N GLU A 560 -6.83 -6.51 -37.75
CA GLU A 560 -5.51 -7.05 -38.11
C GLU A 560 -5.45 -8.58 -38.03
N LEU A 561 -6.10 -9.21 -37.04
CA LEU A 561 -6.19 -10.66 -36.93
C LEU A 561 -6.92 -11.25 -38.16
N ALA A 562 -8.05 -10.65 -38.53
CA ALA A 562 -8.81 -11.06 -39.73
C ALA A 562 -7.97 -10.87 -41.01
N ARG A 563 -7.29 -9.71 -41.17
CA ARG A 563 -6.44 -9.42 -42.33
C ARG A 563 -5.27 -10.39 -42.47
N ARG A 564 -4.71 -10.85 -41.37
CA ARG A 564 -3.57 -11.78 -41.31
C ARG A 564 -3.99 -13.26 -41.36
N GLY A 565 -5.31 -13.56 -41.42
CA GLY A 565 -5.83 -14.91 -41.57
C GLY A 565 -5.73 -15.76 -40.30
N TYR A 566 -5.82 -15.15 -39.09
CA TYR A 566 -5.85 -15.91 -37.84
C TYR A 566 -7.08 -16.81 -37.75
N THR A 567 -6.90 -18.02 -37.24
CA THR A 567 -7.97 -18.99 -37.02
C THR A 567 -8.58 -18.83 -35.65
N PRO A 568 -9.89 -18.53 -35.51
CA PRO A 568 -10.55 -18.45 -34.22
C PRO A 568 -10.94 -19.84 -33.69
N HIS A 569 -10.70 -20.07 -32.40
CA HIS A 569 -11.12 -21.26 -31.67
C HIS A 569 -11.91 -20.84 -30.43
N THR A 570 -13.17 -21.28 -30.34
CA THR A 570 -14.01 -21.00 -29.16
C THR A 570 -13.57 -21.86 -27.97
N THR A 571 -13.45 -21.23 -26.82
CA THR A 571 -13.13 -21.87 -25.54
C THR A 571 -14.21 -21.54 -24.49
N PRO A 572 -14.25 -22.21 -23.33
CA PRO A 572 -15.21 -21.89 -22.28
C PRO A 572 -15.07 -20.48 -21.69
N VAL A 573 -14.02 -19.73 -22.03
CA VAL A 573 -13.69 -18.42 -21.45
C VAL A 573 -13.57 -17.31 -22.49
N GLY A 574 -13.83 -17.63 -23.75
CA GLY A 574 -13.73 -16.68 -24.84
C GLY A 574 -13.14 -17.30 -26.12
N THR A 575 -12.58 -16.50 -26.99
CA THR A 575 -12.04 -16.93 -28.28
C THR A 575 -10.52 -16.81 -28.30
N VAL A 576 -9.85 -17.89 -28.68
CA VAL A 576 -8.42 -17.91 -28.99
C VAL A 576 -8.24 -17.73 -30.48
N TYR A 577 -7.43 -16.78 -30.90
CA TYR A 577 -7.01 -16.58 -32.28
C TYR A 577 -5.54 -17.02 -32.41
N GLU A 578 -5.27 -17.89 -33.36
CA GLU A 578 -3.91 -18.40 -33.61
C GLU A 578 -3.45 -18.05 -35.00
N ALA A 579 -2.18 -17.65 -35.12
CA ALA A 579 -1.54 -17.49 -36.43
C ALA A 579 -1.40 -18.87 -37.10
N GLY A 580 -1.80 -18.95 -38.37
CA GLY A 580 -1.65 -20.16 -39.18
C GLY A 580 -0.20 -20.49 -39.54
#